data_ad28a9f98e44bc7dc44fb549c9d187a0
#
_entry.id   ad28a9f98e44bc7dc44fb549c9d187a0
#
_cell.length_a   1.000
_cell.length_b   1.000
_cell.length_c   1.000
_cell.angle_alpha   90.00
_cell.angle_beta   90.00
_cell.angle_gamma   90.00
#
_symmetry.space_group_name_H-M   'P 1'
#
loop_
_entity.id
_entity.type
_entity.pdbx_description
1 polymer ?
#
loop_
_entity_poly.entity_id
_entity_poly.type
_entity_poly.pdbx_seq_one_letter_code
_entity_poly.pdbx_strand_id
1 'polypeptide(L)'
;FSDQKTTIKPQVDSFRINKHTEIIILAEGRLVNLGCATGHPSFVMSNSFTNQVLAQIELWNNSDNYENKVYMLPKNLDEMVAKLHLDKLGIELEGLSEEQAKYIGVQVNGPYKPEYYRY
;
A
#
# COMPACT_ATOMS: atom_id res chain seq x y z
N PHE A 1 -18.68 30.87 -0.80
CA PHE A 1 -17.98 31.03 -2.08
C PHE A 1 -18.94 30.92 -3.28
N SER A 2 -20.02 30.17 -3.18
CA SER A 2 -21.05 30.08 -4.20
C SER A 2 -22.37 29.70 -3.57
N ASP A 3 -23.42 30.48 -3.86
CA ASP A 3 -24.79 30.17 -3.44
C ASP A 3 -25.48 29.15 -4.38
N GLN A 4 -24.79 28.75 -5.46
CA GLN A 4 -25.30 27.82 -6.46
C GLN A 4 -24.56 26.50 -6.40
N LYS A 5 -25.04 25.62 -5.52
CA LYS A 5 -24.65 24.21 -5.43
C LYS A 5 -25.62 23.37 -6.29
N THR A 6 -25.10 22.50 -7.12
CA THR A 6 -25.87 21.49 -7.86
C THR A 6 -25.28 20.11 -7.57
N THR A 7 -26.08 19.19 -7.04
CA THR A 7 -25.65 17.80 -6.83
C THR A 7 -25.73 17.04 -8.15
N ILE A 8 -24.58 16.58 -8.65
CA ILE A 8 -24.48 15.80 -9.91
C ILE A 8 -24.87 14.34 -9.62
N LYS A 9 -24.36 13.79 -8.54
CA LYS A 9 -24.70 12.45 -7.98
C LYS A 9 -24.33 12.44 -6.51
N PRO A 10 -24.71 11.41 -5.72
CA PRO A 10 -24.30 11.33 -4.32
C PRO A 10 -22.81 11.55 -4.13
N GLN A 11 -22.45 12.44 -3.21
CA GLN A 11 -21.08 12.83 -2.89
C GLN A 11 -20.30 13.54 -4.02
N VAL A 12 -20.99 14.05 -5.06
CA VAL A 12 -20.38 14.82 -6.15
C VAL A 12 -21.21 16.06 -6.40
N ASP A 13 -20.69 17.20 -5.99
CA ASP A 13 -21.38 18.48 -6.07
C ASP A 13 -20.61 19.47 -6.98
N SER A 14 -21.34 20.17 -7.83
CA SER A 14 -20.81 21.30 -8.60
C SER A 14 -21.16 22.61 -7.92
N PHE A 15 -20.21 23.50 -7.86
CA PHE A 15 -20.34 24.86 -7.34
C PHE A 15 -19.99 25.86 -8.42
N ARG A 16 -20.93 26.71 -8.79
CA ARG A 16 -20.71 27.77 -9.78
C ARG A 16 -20.03 28.96 -9.11
N ILE A 17 -18.80 29.25 -9.49
CA ILE A 17 -18.01 30.37 -8.97
C ILE A 17 -18.33 31.68 -9.70
N ASN A 18 -18.53 31.61 -11.01
CA ASN A 18 -18.93 32.73 -11.86
C ASN A 18 -19.61 32.23 -13.15
N LYS A 19 -19.90 33.13 -14.09
CA LYS A 19 -20.60 32.78 -15.35
C LYS A 19 -19.83 31.74 -16.22
N HIS A 20 -18.52 31.60 -16.01
CA HIS A 20 -17.64 30.80 -16.88
C HIS A 20 -16.92 29.67 -16.14
N THR A 21 -17.06 29.59 -14.80
CA THR A 21 -16.28 28.66 -13.98
C THR A 21 -17.18 27.88 -13.04
N GLU A 22 -17.08 26.56 -13.11
CA GLU A 22 -17.64 25.63 -12.15
C GLU A 22 -16.52 24.80 -11.52
N ILE A 23 -16.65 24.48 -10.24
CA ILE A 23 -15.74 23.59 -9.50
C ILE A 23 -16.55 22.37 -9.04
N ILE A 24 -16.05 21.19 -9.34
CA ILE A 24 -16.63 19.94 -8.85
C ILE A 24 -15.89 19.53 -7.57
N ILE A 25 -16.64 19.38 -6.49
CA ILE A 25 -16.12 18.91 -5.20
C ILE A 25 -16.60 17.48 -4.98
N LEU A 26 -15.65 16.60 -4.72
CA LEU A 26 -15.88 15.19 -4.43
C LEU A 26 -15.89 14.95 -2.93
N ALA A 27 -16.83 14.15 -2.45
CA ALA A 27 -16.97 13.73 -1.04
C ALA A 27 -16.93 14.90 -0.04
N GLU A 28 -17.40 16.11 -0.46
CA GLU A 28 -17.34 17.34 0.35
C GLU A 28 -15.92 17.70 0.84
N GLY A 29 -14.89 17.34 0.07
CA GLY A 29 -13.49 17.52 0.44
C GLY A 29 -12.94 16.49 1.42
N ARG A 30 -13.68 15.43 1.72
CA ARG A 30 -13.25 14.31 2.59
C ARG A 30 -12.53 13.23 1.76
N LEU A 31 -12.28 12.07 2.37
CA LEU A 31 -11.61 10.93 1.71
C LEU A 31 -12.40 10.44 0.48
N VAL A 32 -11.94 10.83 -0.70
CA VAL A 32 -12.63 10.59 -1.98
C VAL A 32 -12.71 9.10 -2.34
N ASN A 33 -11.72 8.33 -2.01
CA ASN A 33 -11.66 6.89 -2.25
C ASN A 33 -12.73 6.09 -1.48
N LEU A 34 -13.23 6.63 -0.38
CA LEU A 34 -14.33 6.04 0.39
C LEU A 34 -15.67 6.72 0.09
N GLY A 35 -15.68 8.04 -0.12
CA GLY A 35 -16.91 8.80 -0.36
C GLY A 35 -17.44 8.69 -1.79
N CYS A 36 -16.57 8.62 -2.80
CA CYS A 36 -16.93 8.59 -4.23
C CYS A 36 -16.51 7.31 -4.95
N ALA A 37 -15.83 6.38 -4.27
CA ALA A 37 -15.39 5.11 -4.80
C ALA A 37 -15.58 4.00 -3.75
N THR A 38 -15.22 2.77 -4.09
CA THR A 38 -15.42 1.58 -3.25
C THR A 38 -14.25 1.27 -2.31
N GLY A 39 -13.19 2.09 -2.34
CA GLY A 39 -11.95 1.82 -1.61
C GLY A 39 -11.15 0.67 -2.25
N HIS A 40 -10.18 0.15 -1.51
CA HIS A 40 -9.40 -1.01 -1.93
C HIS A 40 -10.10 -2.32 -1.56
N PRO A 41 -9.98 -3.37 -2.40
CA PRO A 41 -10.44 -4.71 -2.03
C PRO A 41 -9.80 -5.20 -0.72
N SER A 42 -10.55 -5.97 0.05
CA SER A 42 -10.08 -6.51 1.35
C SER A 42 -8.79 -7.31 1.23
N PHE A 43 -8.62 -8.04 0.13
CA PHE A 43 -7.38 -8.78 -0.13
C PHE A 43 -6.16 -7.86 -0.24
N VAL A 44 -6.29 -6.72 -0.93
CA VAL A 44 -5.21 -5.73 -1.05
C VAL A 44 -4.91 -5.11 0.32
N MET A 45 -5.94 -4.77 1.08
CA MET A 45 -5.77 -4.22 2.44
C MET A 45 -5.16 -5.24 3.41
N SER A 46 -5.44 -6.54 3.23
CA SER A 46 -4.81 -7.61 4.01
C SER A 46 -3.28 -7.59 3.90
N ASN A 47 -2.72 -7.35 2.72
CA ASN A 47 -1.26 -7.20 2.55
C ASN A 47 -0.71 -6.04 3.40
N SER A 48 -1.39 -4.90 3.39
CA SER A 48 -0.98 -3.73 4.19
C SER A 48 -1.06 -4.01 5.69
N PHE A 49 -2.14 -4.63 6.17
CA PHE A 49 -2.28 -4.96 7.59
C PHE A 49 -1.27 -6.02 8.05
N THR A 50 -1.01 -7.03 7.23
CA THR A 50 0.01 -8.04 7.54
C THR A 50 1.38 -7.39 7.68
N ASN A 51 1.73 -6.46 6.78
CA ASN A 51 2.98 -5.72 6.88
C ASN A 51 3.08 -4.89 8.16
N GLN A 52 1.99 -4.23 8.56
CA GLN A 52 1.93 -3.49 9.83
C GLN A 52 2.11 -4.39 11.05
N VAL A 53 1.50 -5.57 11.06
CA VAL A 53 1.63 -6.55 12.16
C VAL A 53 3.06 -7.09 12.23
N LEU A 54 3.65 -7.48 11.10
CA LEU A 54 5.03 -7.95 11.06
C LEU A 54 6.03 -6.87 11.51
N ALA A 55 5.79 -5.61 11.13
CA ALA A 55 6.60 -4.49 11.60
C ALA A 55 6.54 -4.32 13.12
N GLN A 56 5.36 -4.46 13.73
CA GLN A 56 5.20 -4.38 15.19
C GLN A 56 5.90 -5.55 15.88
N ILE A 57 5.80 -6.76 15.35
CA ILE A 57 6.49 -7.94 15.88
C ILE A 57 8.01 -7.76 15.81
N GLU A 58 8.51 -7.25 14.68
CA GLU A 58 9.94 -6.96 14.50
C GLU A 58 10.43 -5.96 15.54
N LEU A 59 9.77 -4.83 15.68
CA LEU A 59 10.12 -3.79 16.64
C LEU A 59 10.04 -4.28 18.09
N TRP A 60 9.08 -5.13 18.41
CA TRP A 60 8.92 -5.69 19.74
C TRP A 60 10.04 -6.68 20.08
N ASN A 61 10.33 -7.60 19.17
CA ASN A 61 11.30 -8.66 19.43
C ASN A 61 12.76 -8.17 19.35
N ASN A 62 13.01 -7.13 18.59
CA ASN A 62 14.35 -6.62 18.30
C ASN A 62 14.51 -5.16 18.75
N SER A 63 13.77 -4.71 19.77
CA SER A 63 13.72 -3.33 20.25
C SER A 63 15.10 -2.71 20.50
N ASP A 64 16.04 -3.49 20.98
CA ASP A 64 17.41 -3.05 21.29
C ASP A 64 18.23 -2.64 20.06
N ASN A 65 17.78 -3.06 18.86
CA ASN A 65 18.40 -2.72 17.59
C ASN A 65 17.84 -1.43 16.98
N TYR A 66 16.81 -0.85 17.59
CA TYR A 66 16.10 0.30 17.04
C TYR A 66 16.18 1.50 18.00
N GLU A 67 16.69 2.61 17.50
CA GLU A 67 16.64 3.90 18.17
C GLU A 67 15.28 4.59 17.89
N ASN A 68 14.98 5.67 18.61
CA ASN A 68 13.76 6.45 18.38
C ASN A 68 13.87 7.31 17.10
N LYS A 69 13.81 6.65 15.94
CA LYS A 69 13.83 7.28 14.62
C LYS A 69 13.03 6.45 13.58
N VAL A 70 12.88 6.99 12.39
CA VAL A 70 12.20 6.30 11.28
C VAL A 70 13.17 5.31 10.62
N TYR A 71 12.72 4.08 10.45
CA TYR A 71 13.45 3.01 9.75
C TYR A 71 12.68 2.50 8.55
N MET A 72 13.41 2.01 7.55
CA MET A 72 12.84 1.16 6.51
C MET A 72 12.73 -0.26 7.04
N LEU A 73 11.61 -0.91 6.77
CA LEU A 73 11.43 -2.32 7.16
C LEU A 73 12.43 -3.22 6.43
N PRO A 74 12.91 -4.28 7.11
CA PRO A 74 13.71 -5.32 6.46
C PRO A 74 12.96 -5.95 5.28
N LYS A 75 13.64 -6.13 4.14
CA LYS A 75 13.00 -6.64 2.92
C LYS A 75 12.45 -8.06 3.02
N ASN A 76 13.01 -8.88 3.91
CA ASN A 76 12.47 -10.20 4.21
C ASN A 76 11.06 -10.16 4.80
N LEU A 77 10.69 -9.12 5.53
CA LEU A 77 9.30 -8.97 6.04
C LEU A 77 8.33 -8.69 4.90
N ASP A 78 8.70 -7.85 3.94
CA ASP A 78 7.91 -7.58 2.76
C ASP A 78 7.68 -8.84 1.91
N GLU A 79 8.72 -9.66 1.74
CA GLU A 79 8.63 -10.94 1.07
C GLU A 79 7.77 -11.97 1.84
N MET A 80 7.81 -11.94 3.16
CA MET A 80 6.97 -12.79 4.00
C MET A 80 5.48 -12.46 3.81
N VAL A 81 5.13 -11.16 3.69
CA VAL A 81 3.77 -10.73 3.36
C VAL A 81 3.31 -11.37 2.06
N ALA A 82 4.14 -11.32 1.01
CA ALA A 82 3.84 -11.92 -0.28
C ALA A 82 3.62 -13.44 -0.15
N LYS A 83 4.52 -14.16 0.50
CA LYS A 83 4.42 -15.62 0.71
C LYS A 83 3.10 -16.01 1.38
N LEU A 84 2.76 -15.35 2.50
CA LEU A 84 1.51 -15.60 3.24
C LEU A 84 0.24 -15.42 2.39
N HIS A 85 0.26 -14.48 1.43
CA HIS A 85 -0.89 -14.20 0.57
C HIS A 85 -0.94 -15.10 -0.66
N LEU A 86 0.20 -15.52 -1.19
CA LEU A 86 0.27 -16.44 -2.33
C LEU A 86 -0.27 -17.83 -1.96
N ASP A 87 0.05 -18.33 -0.79
CA ASP A 87 -0.50 -19.59 -0.27
C ASP A 87 -2.04 -19.56 -0.26
N LYS A 88 -2.62 -18.45 0.13
CA LYS A 88 -4.08 -18.25 0.12
C LYS A 88 -4.70 -18.33 -1.28
N LEU A 89 -3.94 -17.97 -2.30
CA LEU A 89 -4.33 -18.04 -3.71
C LEU A 89 -4.01 -19.39 -4.35
N GLY A 90 -3.40 -20.32 -3.60
CA GLY A 90 -2.92 -21.61 -4.13
C GLY A 90 -1.75 -21.44 -5.11
N ILE A 91 -0.96 -20.39 -4.97
CA ILE A 91 0.20 -20.11 -5.81
C ILE A 91 1.45 -20.51 -5.04
N GLU A 92 2.24 -21.39 -5.64
CA GLU A 92 3.57 -21.77 -5.13
C GLU A 92 4.62 -20.83 -5.72
N LEU A 93 5.51 -20.32 -4.85
CA LEU A 93 6.70 -19.61 -5.28
C LEU A 93 7.80 -20.63 -5.64
N GLU A 94 8.29 -20.56 -6.87
CA GLU A 94 9.46 -21.31 -7.27
C GLU A 94 10.71 -20.84 -6.48
N GLY A 95 11.50 -21.79 -6.01
CA GLY A 95 12.83 -21.51 -5.49
C GLY A 95 13.80 -21.21 -6.62
N LEU A 96 14.67 -20.21 -6.46
CA LEU A 96 15.73 -19.94 -7.43
C LEU A 96 16.81 -21.01 -7.34
N SER A 97 17.31 -21.48 -8.49
CA SER A 97 18.58 -22.22 -8.55
C SER A 97 19.75 -21.24 -8.32
N GLU A 98 20.92 -21.80 -7.97
CA GLU A 98 22.14 -20.98 -7.82
C GLU A 98 22.50 -20.23 -9.12
N GLU A 99 22.29 -20.84 -10.27
CA GLU A 99 22.54 -20.21 -11.58
C GLU A 99 21.57 -19.05 -11.85
N GLN A 100 20.28 -19.25 -11.54
CA GLN A 100 19.27 -18.20 -11.67
C GLN A 100 19.57 -17.04 -10.73
N ALA A 101 19.84 -17.31 -9.46
CA ALA A 101 20.17 -16.30 -8.45
C ALA A 101 21.41 -15.49 -8.87
N LYS A 102 22.45 -16.16 -9.36
CA LYS A 102 23.67 -15.53 -9.87
C LYS A 102 23.40 -14.65 -11.11
N TYR A 103 22.55 -15.13 -12.03
CA TYR A 103 22.19 -14.39 -13.23
C TYR A 103 21.49 -13.08 -12.94
N ILE A 104 20.55 -13.08 -12.00
CA ILE A 104 19.79 -11.87 -11.61
C ILE A 104 20.46 -11.07 -10.47
N GLY A 105 21.57 -11.56 -9.92
CA GLY A 105 22.34 -10.83 -8.91
C GLY A 105 21.72 -10.78 -7.51
N VAL A 106 21.00 -11.84 -7.12
CA VAL A 106 20.39 -11.97 -5.79
C VAL A 106 20.85 -13.23 -5.07
N GLN A 107 20.52 -13.37 -3.79
CA GLN A 107 20.73 -14.62 -3.07
C GLN A 107 19.60 -15.62 -3.35
N VAL A 108 19.89 -16.94 -3.30
CA VAL A 108 18.90 -17.99 -3.56
C VAL A 108 17.68 -17.87 -2.65
N ASN A 109 17.86 -17.49 -1.40
CA ASN A 109 16.81 -17.36 -0.40
C ASN A 109 16.32 -15.92 -0.17
N GLY A 110 16.69 -14.99 -1.05
CA GLY A 110 16.36 -13.57 -0.89
C GLY A 110 17.28 -12.85 0.12
N PRO A 111 16.99 -11.59 0.44
CA PRO A 111 15.91 -10.80 -0.16
C PRO A 111 16.12 -10.52 -1.65
N TYR A 112 15.04 -10.53 -2.42
CA TYR A 112 15.08 -10.33 -3.88
C TYR A 112 15.01 -8.86 -4.29
N LYS A 113 14.61 -7.99 -3.36
CA LYS A 113 14.60 -6.53 -3.56
C LYS A 113 15.88 -5.93 -3.00
N PRO A 114 16.60 -5.06 -3.75
CA PRO A 114 17.75 -4.35 -3.23
C PRO A 114 17.34 -3.34 -2.14
N GLU A 115 18.26 -3.00 -1.23
CA GLU A 115 17.98 -2.12 -0.08
C GLU A 115 17.49 -0.72 -0.49
N TYR A 116 17.93 -0.20 -1.64
CA TYR A 116 17.49 1.10 -2.13
C TYR A 116 16.07 1.11 -2.67
N TYR A 117 15.47 -0.06 -2.88
CA TYR A 117 14.09 -0.18 -3.34
C TYR A 117 13.13 0.16 -2.19
N ARG A 118 12.34 1.21 -2.38
CA ARG A 118 11.49 1.75 -1.32
C ARG A 118 10.06 1.19 -1.30
N TYR A 119 9.67 0.42 -2.33
CA TYR A 119 8.31 -0.08 -2.47
C TYR A 119 8.28 -1.59 -2.62
#